data_7aad22c6b05bdbaecb854647979a3928
#
_entry.id   7aad22c6b05bdbaecb854647979a3928
#
_cell.length_a   1.000
_cell.length_b   1.000
_cell.length_c   1.000
_cell.angle_alpha   90.00
_cell.angle_beta   90.00
_cell.angle_gamma   90.00
#
_symmetry.space_group_name_H-M   'P 1'
#
loop_
_entity.id
_entity.type
_entity.pdbx_description
1 polymer ?
#
loop_
_entity_poly.entity_id
_entity_poly.type
_entity_poly.pdbx_seq_one_letter_code
_entity_poly.pdbx_strand_id
1 'polypeptide(L)'
;MDHNATRAGTTRIVFLDYLRVLACLMVIATHCCEPFYIGADGIWQCASESDRIWVSLIDSAMRGAVPLFIMTSSYLLLPLKDDNTLSSNGVSPRARPFAVWSCIYAFWPVLMGQMATSELPMRLLHPIWNFNDDSGHLWYIYMLIGLYLFMPVLSPWLKQTSQKAELAFLTVWFVSSLFPYLKEIGAGDLFGECYWNEFHSFWYFSGFIGYLVLAHYIRHHLHWNASRSLSVGLICFLVGYAVTAIPFYYRSFTHEMVREVELTWLYCTPNVILMTFGVFMMCKAIPNRKPVLRPRQPFVAPKLRRLPAAHHRTLLRLLRPAQGMGTEAPRSSS
;
A
#
# COMPACT_ATOMS: atom_id res chain seq x y z
N MET A 1 22.95 18.25 34.90
CA MET A 1 23.09 17.23 33.86
C MET A 1 21.98 17.46 32.85
N ASP A 2 22.34 18.10 31.74
CA ASP A 2 21.41 18.65 30.76
C ASP A 2 20.71 17.57 29.93
N HIS A 3 19.40 17.44 30.10
CA HIS A 3 18.51 16.59 29.30
C HIS A 3 17.92 17.33 28.08
N ASN A 4 18.71 18.17 27.43
CA ASN A 4 18.36 18.82 26.16
C ASN A 4 19.23 18.26 25.01
N ALA A 5 19.19 16.95 24.77
CA ALA A 5 19.61 16.42 23.49
C ALA A 5 18.56 16.84 22.44
N THR A 6 18.84 17.94 21.78
CA THR A 6 18.13 18.45 20.62
C THR A 6 17.90 17.30 19.63
N ARG A 7 16.63 16.88 19.43
CA ARG A 7 16.21 16.10 18.28
C ARG A 7 16.62 16.86 17.04
N ALA A 8 17.72 16.45 16.42
CA ALA A 8 18.10 16.92 15.10
C ALA A 8 16.90 16.72 14.17
N GLY A 9 16.27 17.81 13.76
CA GLY A 9 15.10 17.80 12.93
C GLY A 9 15.42 17.10 11.61
N THR A 10 14.86 15.93 11.38
CA THR A 10 14.91 15.26 10.09
C THR A 10 14.32 16.21 9.06
N THR A 11 15.15 16.68 8.13
CA THR A 11 14.72 17.63 7.07
C THR A 11 13.59 16.96 6.30
N ARG A 12 12.39 17.52 6.38
CA ARG A 12 11.20 17.02 5.68
C ARG A 12 11.41 17.14 4.18
N ILE A 13 11.22 16.04 3.46
CA ILE A 13 11.34 15.99 2.00
C ILE A 13 9.93 16.16 1.40
N VAL A 14 9.63 17.37 0.95
CA VAL A 14 8.27 17.79 0.59
C VAL A 14 7.68 16.99 -0.57
N PHE A 15 8.47 16.67 -1.60
CA PHE A 15 7.94 15.94 -2.76
C PHE A 15 7.46 14.53 -2.40
N LEU A 16 8.03 13.89 -1.37
CA LEU A 16 7.55 12.57 -0.90
C LEU A 16 6.17 12.65 -0.24
N ASP A 17 5.84 13.79 0.38
CA ASP A 17 4.50 13.99 0.92
C ASP A 17 3.47 14.15 -0.21
N TYR A 18 3.82 14.87 -1.27
CA TYR A 18 2.98 14.97 -2.47
C TYR A 18 2.80 13.60 -3.13
N LEU A 19 3.87 12.81 -3.27
CA LEU A 19 3.79 11.45 -3.82
C LEU A 19 2.84 10.56 -3.01
N ARG A 20 2.90 10.63 -1.69
CA ARG A 20 1.99 9.82 -0.83
C ARG A 20 0.53 10.23 -1.01
N VAL A 21 0.25 11.53 -1.04
CA VAL A 21 -1.12 12.03 -1.27
C VAL A 21 -1.60 11.60 -2.65
N LEU A 22 -0.77 11.78 -3.68
CA LEU A 22 -1.09 11.35 -5.04
C LEU A 22 -1.37 9.84 -5.09
N ALA A 23 -0.49 9.02 -4.52
CA ALA A 23 -0.67 7.57 -4.48
C ALA A 23 -1.95 7.15 -3.74
N CYS A 24 -2.33 7.83 -2.63
CA CYS A 24 -3.61 7.61 -1.97
C CYS A 24 -4.79 7.90 -2.90
N LEU A 25 -4.76 9.03 -3.62
CA LEU A 25 -5.83 9.39 -4.56
C LEU A 25 -5.90 8.39 -5.73
N MET A 26 -4.75 7.93 -6.21
CA MET A 26 -4.68 6.92 -7.27
C MET A 26 -5.30 5.58 -6.81
N VAL A 27 -5.01 5.12 -5.58
CA VAL A 27 -5.65 3.90 -5.02
C VAL A 27 -7.16 4.06 -4.93
N ILE A 28 -7.64 5.20 -4.44
CA ILE A 28 -9.09 5.47 -4.36
C ILE A 28 -9.72 5.42 -5.76
N ALA A 29 -9.08 6.06 -6.74
CA ALA A 29 -9.58 6.09 -8.12
C ALA A 29 -9.64 4.68 -8.73
N THR A 30 -8.62 3.83 -8.52
CA THR A 30 -8.61 2.43 -8.94
C THR A 30 -9.83 1.69 -8.38
N HIS A 31 -10.04 1.73 -7.06
CA HIS A 31 -11.18 1.02 -6.46
C HIS A 31 -12.54 1.62 -6.83
N CYS A 32 -12.60 2.89 -7.22
CA CYS A 32 -13.82 3.46 -7.80
C CYS A 32 -14.12 2.96 -9.22
N CYS A 33 -13.12 2.47 -9.95
CA CYS A 33 -13.32 1.88 -11.29
C CYS A 33 -13.80 0.42 -11.22
N GLU A 34 -13.42 -0.34 -10.19
CA GLU A 34 -13.70 -1.78 -10.06
C GLU A 34 -15.19 -2.16 -10.26
N PRO A 35 -16.17 -1.44 -9.69
CA PRO A 35 -17.59 -1.79 -9.87
C PRO A 35 -18.10 -1.69 -11.31
N PHE A 36 -17.36 -1.02 -12.20
CA PHE A 36 -17.75 -0.84 -13.59
C PHE A 36 -17.27 -1.96 -14.52
N TYR A 37 -16.34 -2.82 -14.05
CA TYR A 37 -15.77 -3.84 -14.92
C TYR A 37 -15.58 -5.21 -14.25
N ILE A 38 -15.63 -5.32 -12.92
CA ILE A 38 -15.51 -6.59 -12.20
C ILE A 38 -16.92 -7.15 -11.96
N GLY A 39 -17.26 -8.20 -12.68
CA GLY A 39 -18.48 -8.97 -12.48
C GLY A 39 -18.31 -10.06 -11.42
N ALA A 40 -19.37 -10.87 -11.25
CA ALA A 40 -19.33 -12.03 -10.36
C ALA A 40 -18.23 -13.00 -10.79
N ASP A 41 -17.59 -13.66 -9.80
CA ASP A 41 -16.55 -14.67 -10.02
C ASP A 41 -15.32 -14.17 -10.83
N GLY A 42 -15.09 -12.84 -10.88
CA GLY A 42 -13.99 -12.24 -11.61
C GLY A 42 -14.17 -12.27 -13.14
N ILE A 43 -15.41 -12.39 -13.61
CA ILE A 43 -15.74 -12.27 -15.02
C ILE A 43 -15.68 -10.79 -15.42
N TRP A 44 -15.10 -10.53 -16.60
CA TRP A 44 -15.09 -9.18 -17.17
C TRP A 44 -16.52 -8.74 -17.52
N GLN A 45 -16.93 -7.61 -17.00
CA GLN A 45 -18.27 -7.05 -17.24
C GLN A 45 -18.17 -5.54 -17.43
N CYS A 46 -18.70 -5.02 -18.52
CA CYS A 46 -18.80 -3.59 -18.76
C CYS A 46 -20.18 -3.25 -19.32
N ALA A 47 -20.90 -2.34 -18.70
CA ALA A 47 -22.28 -2.02 -19.06
C ALA A 47 -22.38 -1.27 -20.40
N SER A 48 -21.37 -0.48 -20.74
CA SER A 48 -21.35 0.32 -21.97
C SER A 48 -19.94 0.47 -22.52
N GLU A 49 -19.85 0.85 -23.81
CA GLU A 49 -18.58 1.20 -24.45
C GLU A 49 -17.94 2.44 -23.79
N SER A 50 -18.74 3.38 -23.33
CA SER A 50 -18.26 4.55 -22.59
C SER A 50 -17.57 4.13 -21.30
N ASP A 51 -18.15 3.21 -20.52
CA ASP A 51 -17.54 2.71 -19.27
C ASP A 51 -16.22 2.01 -19.58
N ARG A 52 -16.17 1.20 -20.62
CA ARG A 52 -14.95 0.52 -21.07
C ARG A 52 -13.82 1.51 -21.37
N ILE A 53 -14.13 2.57 -22.10
CA ILE A 53 -13.15 3.63 -22.43
C ILE A 53 -12.67 4.33 -21.16
N TRP A 54 -13.58 4.77 -20.29
CA TRP A 54 -13.21 5.51 -19.09
C TRP A 54 -12.46 4.65 -18.10
N VAL A 55 -12.84 3.40 -17.87
CA VAL A 55 -12.10 2.45 -17.04
C VAL A 55 -10.68 2.26 -17.60
N SER A 56 -10.57 2.00 -18.91
CA SER A 56 -9.26 1.82 -19.57
C SER A 56 -8.35 3.02 -19.39
N LEU A 57 -8.88 4.24 -19.51
CA LEU A 57 -8.10 5.47 -19.41
C LEU A 57 -7.75 5.80 -17.95
N ILE A 58 -8.75 5.80 -17.05
CA ILE A 58 -8.57 6.27 -15.69
C ILE A 58 -7.74 5.27 -14.90
N ASP A 59 -8.17 4.01 -14.86
CA ASP A 59 -7.54 3.00 -14.01
C ASP A 59 -6.11 2.67 -14.49
N SER A 60 -5.87 2.61 -15.81
CA SER A 60 -4.51 2.46 -16.35
C SER A 60 -3.55 3.54 -15.86
N ALA A 61 -4.00 4.79 -15.73
CA ALA A 61 -3.17 5.88 -15.22
C ALA A 61 -2.84 5.73 -13.71
N MET A 62 -3.66 4.97 -12.97
CA MET A 62 -3.55 4.81 -11.51
C MET A 62 -2.67 3.62 -11.10
N ARG A 63 -2.28 2.73 -12.02
CA ARG A 63 -1.54 1.49 -11.70
C ARG A 63 -0.15 1.69 -11.06
N GLY A 64 0.41 2.90 -11.11
CA GLY A 64 1.62 3.26 -10.38
C GLY A 64 1.45 3.47 -8.86
N ALA A 65 0.24 3.47 -8.32
CA ALA A 65 -0.06 3.84 -6.94
C ALA A 65 0.71 3.01 -5.89
N VAL A 66 0.59 1.69 -5.95
CA VAL A 66 1.25 0.76 -5.03
C VAL A 66 2.78 0.85 -5.10
N PRO A 67 3.40 0.80 -6.29
CA PRO A 67 4.83 1.02 -6.43
C PRO A 67 5.32 2.37 -5.87
N LEU A 68 4.56 3.45 -6.01
CA LEU A 68 4.91 4.76 -5.45
C LEU A 68 4.99 4.74 -3.92
N PHE A 69 4.09 4.02 -3.23
CA PHE A 69 4.19 3.85 -1.77
C PHE A 69 5.46 3.08 -1.38
N ILE A 70 5.81 2.04 -2.12
CA ILE A 70 7.03 1.25 -1.88
C ILE A 70 8.26 2.14 -2.08
N MET A 71 8.32 2.86 -3.20
CA MET A 71 9.44 3.74 -3.51
C MET A 71 9.59 4.89 -2.51
N THR A 72 8.50 5.51 -2.06
CA THR A 72 8.56 6.58 -1.05
C THR A 72 9.08 6.07 0.30
N SER A 73 8.72 4.85 0.68
CA SER A 73 9.21 4.19 1.89
C SER A 73 10.69 3.84 1.77
N SER A 74 11.08 3.22 0.67
CA SER A 74 12.47 2.86 0.38
C SER A 74 13.39 4.08 0.33
N TYR A 75 12.97 5.13 -0.35
CA TYR A 75 13.73 6.37 -0.48
C TYR A 75 14.13 6.98 0.87
N LEU A 76 13.31 6.79 1.90
CA LEU A 76 13.59 7.30 3.25
C LEU A 76 14.38 6.31 4.10
N LEU A 77 14.12 5.01 3.96
CA LEU A 77 14.60 3.98 4.88
C LEU A 77 15.91 3.36 4.44
N LEU A 78 16.13 3.18 3.12
CA LEU A 78 17.31 2.50 2.63
C LEU A 78 18.48 3.47 2.31
N PRO A 79 19.72 3.08 2.65
CA PRO A 79 20.05 1.91 3.46
C PRO A 79 19.72 2.15 4.95
N LEU A 80 19.37 1.08 5.65
CA LEU A 80 19.02 1.15 7.08
C LEU A 80 20.21 1.66 7.90
N LYS A 81 19.92 2.57 8.86
CA LYS A 81 20.95 3.14 9.73
C LYS A 81 21.42 2.14 10.79
N ASP A 82 20.47 1.44 11.40
CA ASP A 82 20.68 0.45 12.45
C ASP A 82 19.79 -0.77 12.20
N ASP A 83 20.25 -1.96 12.58
CA ASP A 83 19.50 -3.21 12.41
C ASP A 83 18.22 -3.25 13.26
N ASN A 84 18.16 -2.48 14.35
CA ASN A 84 16.98 -2.34 15.20
C ASN A 84 15.87 -1.44 14.63
N THR A 85 16.11 -0.75 13.49
CA THR A 85 15.10 0.13 12.86
C THR A 85 13.87 -0.62 12.36
N LEU A 86 13.95 -1.92 12.16
CA LEU A 86 12.83 -2.75 11.72
C LEU A 86 11.75 -2.93 12.78
N SER A 87 12.13 -3.17 14.03
CA SER A 87 11.17 -3.45 15.11
C SER A 87 10.46 -2.18 15.57
N SER A 88 11.17 -1.05 15.67
CA SER A 88 10.62 0.19 16.22
C SER A 88 9.99 1.11 15.18
N ASN A 89 10.53 1.18 13.96
CA ASN A 89 10.09 2.11 12.91
C ASN A 89 9.49 1.43 11.68
N GLY A 90 9.61 0.13 11.53
CA GLY A 90 9.19 -0.64 10.37
C GLY A 90 7.88 -1.40 10.57
N VAL A 91 7.96 -2.64 11.01
CA VAL A 91 6.82 -3.57 11.08
C VAL A 91 5.86 -3.22 12.22
N SER A 92 6.37 -2.96 13.43
CA SER A 92 5.54 -2.76 14.64
C SER A 92 4.52 -1.62 14.53
N PRO A 93 4.83 -0.40 14.04
CA PRO A 93 3.83 0.66 13.92
C PRO A 93 2.73 0.37 12.89
N ARG A 94 3.00 -0.50 11.91
CA ARG A 94 2.07 -0.85 10.83
C ARG A 94 1.24 -2.09 11.15
N ALA A 95 1.78 -3.00 11.95
CA ALA A 95 1.08 -4.19 12.41
C ALA A 95 -0.14 -3.86 13.27
N ARG A 96 -0.10 -2.80 14.07
CA ARG A 96 -1.23 -2.40 14.92
C ARG A 96 -2.46 -1.96 14.12
N PRO A 97 -2.38 -0.98 13.21
CA PRO A 97 -3.52 -0.64 12.35
C PRO A 97 -4.02 -1.84 11.55
N PHE A 98 -3.10 -2.66 11.02
CA PHE A 98 -3.45 -3.87 10.30
C PHE A 98 -4.28 -4.83 11.15
N ALA A 99 -3.84 -5.15 12.37
CA ALA A 99 -4.59 -6.02 13.28
C ALA A 99 -5.98 -5.46 13.60
N VAL A 100 -6.08 -4.14 13.85
CA VAL A 100 -7.38 -3.48 14.12
C VAL A 100 -8.31 -3.60 12.92
N TRP A 101 -7.85 -3.27 11.71
CA TRP A 101 -8.67 -3.35 10.52
C TRP A 101 -9.04 -4.79 10.16
N SER A 102 -8.11 -5.75 10.30
CA SER A 102 -8.42 -7.18 10.10
C SER A 102 -9.52 -7.66 11.05
N CYS A 103 -9.50 -7.23 12.31
CA CYS A 103 -10.59 -7.52 13.25
C CYS A 103 -11.91 -6.88 12.78
N ILE A 104 -11.91 -5.60 12.38
CA ILE A 104 -13.11 -4.91 11.88
C ILE A 104 -13.71 -5.67 10.70
N TYR A 105 -12.89 -6.04 9.69
CA TYR A 105 -13.35 -6.81 8.53
C TYR A 105 -13.84 -8.22 8.90
N ALA A 106 -13.25 -8.86 9.90
CA ALA A 106 -13.72 -10.16 10.36
C ALA A 106 -15.10 -10.07 11.05
N PHE A 107 -15.34 -9.01 11.85
CA PHE A 107 -16.60 -8.83 12.58
C PHE A 107 -17.73 -8.28 11.72
N TRP A 108 -17.43 -7.46 10.70
CA TRP A 108 -18.41 -6.71 9.94
C TRP A 108 -19.50 -7.59 9.29
N PRO A 109 -19.20 -8.66 8.55
CA PRO A 109 -20.22 -9.52 7.92
C PRO A 109 -21.13 -10.21 8.95
N VAL A 110 -20.58 -10.56 10.12
CA VAL A 110 -21.34 -11.16 11.22
C VAL A 110 -22.29 -10.13 11.83
N LEU A 111 -21.85 -8.90 12.04
CA LEU A 111 -22.69 -7.80 12.55
C LEU A 111 -23.84 -7.45 11.58
N MET A 112 -23.59 -7.56 10.28
CA MET A 112 -24.59 -7.30 9.24
C MET A 112 -25.53 -8.52 9.00
N GLY A 113 -25.37 -9.63 9.71
CA GLY A 113 -26.18 -10.83 9.54
C GLY A 113 -25.90 -11.58 8.23
N GLN A 114 -24.81 -11.28 7.55
CA GLN A 114 -24.40 -11.90 6.30
C GLN A 114 -23.69 -13.24 6.53
N MET A 115 -23.21 -13.47 7.74
CA MET A 115 -22.50 -14.70 8.15
C MET A 115 -22.90 -15.16 9.54
N ALA A 116 -22.75 -16.46 9.79
CA ALA A 116 -23.02 -17.04 11.11
C ALA A 116 -21.92 -16.68 12.12
N THR A 117 -22.29 -16.47 13.37
CA THR A 117 -21.34 -16.19 14.46
C THR A 117 -20.33 -17.32 14.69
N SER A 118 -20.67 -18.55 14.30
CA SER A 118 -19.79 -19.72 14.37
C SER A 118 -18.58 -19.63 13.45
N GLU A 119 -18.63 -18.80 12.41
CA GLU A 119 -17.52 -18.60 11.46
C GLU A 119 -16.47 -17.59 11.95
N LEU A 120 -16.83 -16.76 12.95
CA LEU A 120 -16.00 -15.67 13.44
C LEU A 120 -14.61 -16.11 13.92
N PRO A 121 -14.42 -17.22 14.66
CA PRO A 121 -13.10 -17.64 15.10
C PRO A 121 -12.14 -17.92 13.92
N MET A 122 -12.64 -18.57 12.86
CA MET A 122 -11.83 -18.85 11.66
C MET A 122 -11.49 -17.56 10.94
N ARG A 123 -12.44 -16.65 10.79
CA ARG A 123 -12.21 -15.32 10.16
C ARG A 123 -11.23 -14.45 10.91
N LEU A 124 -11.12 -14.57 12.23
CA LEU A 124 -10.11 -13.87 13.05
C LEU A 124 -8.72 -14.50 12.94
N LEU A 125 -8.66 -15.82 12.71
CA LEU A 125 -7.38 -16.53 12.54
C LEU A 125 -6.85 -16.43 11.12
N HIS A 126 -7.72 -16.40 10.11
CA HIS A 126 -7.34 -16.39 8.71
C HIS A 126 -6.36 -15.25 8.35
N PRO A 127 -6.49 -14.00 8.86
CA PRO A 127 -5.55 -12.90 8.61
C PRO A 127 -4.11 -13.14 9.09
N ILE A 128 -3.84 -14.19 9.87
CA ILE A 128 -2.46 -14.57 10.22
C ILE A 128 -1.74 -15.15 8.98
N TRP A 129 -2.47 -15.80 8.08
CA TRP A 129 -1.94 -16.50 6.91
C TRP A 129 -2.24 -15.78 5.61
N ASN A 130 -3.47 -15.27 5.47
CA ASN A 130 -3.95 -14.56 4.28
C ASN A 130 -5.12 -13.65 4.64
N PHE A 131 -5.48 -12.70 3.76
CA PHE A 131 -6.67 -11.86 3.94
C PHE A 131 -7.95 -12.67 3.72
N ASN A 132 -9.06 -12.25 4.33
CA ASN A 132 -10.38 -12.78 4.03
C ASN A 132 -10.86 -12.26 2.66
N ASP A 133 -11.72 -13.00 1.96
CA ASP A 133 -12.15 -12.68 0.59
C ASP A 133 -12.77 -11.28 0.46
N ASP A 134 -13.53 -10.84 1.47
CA ASP A 134 -14.14 -9.51 1.55
C ASP A 134 -13.14 -8.36 1.87
N SER A 135 -11.90 -8.71 2.17
CA SER A 135 -10.82 -7.77 2.50
C SER A 135 -9.60 -7.90 1.58
N GLY A 136 -9.83 -8.30 0.32
CA GLY A 136 -8.79 -8.52 -0.68
C GLY A 136 -7.79 -7.38 -0.81
N HIS A 137 -8.22 -6.11 -0.68
CA HIS A 137 -7.35 -4.94 -0.72
C HIS A 137 -6.25 -4.93 0.39
N LEU A 138 -6.37 -5.75 1.44
CA LEU A 138 -5.32 -5.90 2.46
C LEU A 138 -4.08 -6.66 1.96
N TRP A 139 -4.13 -7.29 0.79
CA TRP A 139 -2.99 -7.96 0.16
C TRP A 139 -1.72 -7.09 0.17
N TYR A 140 -1.89 -5.79 -0.03
CA TYR A 140 -0.81 -4.81 -0.04
C TYR A 140 0.00 -4.80 1.27
N ILE A 141 -0.65 -4.99 2.41
CA ILE A 141 0.01 -4.95 3.73
C ILE A 141 0.89 -6.19 3.91
N TYR A 142 0.46 -7.37 3.48
CA TYR A 142 1.27 -8.60 3.51
C TYR A 142 2.52 -8.45 2.64
N MET A 143 2.35 -7.97 1.42
CA MET A 143 3.47 -7.66 0.53
C MET A 143 4.44 -6.66 1.18
N LEU A 144 3.92 -5.60 1.77
CA LEU A 144 4.72 -4.56 2.42
C LEU A 144 5.49 -5.11 3.64
N ILE A 145 4.87 -5.96 4.46
CA ILE A 145 5.53 -6.65 5.58
C ILE A 145 6.70 -7.49 5.04
N GLY A 146 6.47 -8.28 3.99
CA GLY A 146 7.53 -9.08 3.34
C GLY A 146 8.70 -8.21 2.89
N LEU A 147 8.44 -7.08 2.23
CA LEU A 147 9.47 -6.13 1.82
C LEU A 147 10.24 -5.54 3.01
N TYR A 148 9.54 -5.15 4.08
CA TYR A 148 10.20 -4.63 5.28
C TYR A 148 11.08 -5.67 5.97
N LEU A 149 10.65 -6.93 6.02
CA LEU A 149 11.45 -8.04 6.56
C LEU A 149 12.67 -8.34 5.67
N PHE A 150 12.59 -8.04 4.38
CA PHE A 150 13.70 -8.22 3.44
C PHE A 150 14.69 -7.03 3.42
N MET A 151 14.28 -5.85 3.84
CA MET A 151 15.15 -4.66 3.86
C MET A 151 16.48 -4.84 4.59
N PRO A 152 16.60 -5.57 5.73
CA PRO A 152 17.89 -5.83 6.38
C PRO A 152 18.83 -6.65 5.54
N VAL A 153 18.30 -7.58 4.74
CA VAL A 153 19.11 -8.40 3.82
C VAL A 153 19.63 -7.52 2.68
N LEU A 154 18.81 -6.62 2.17
CA LEU A 154 19.16 -5.73 1.07
C LEU A 154 20.09 -4.58 1.48
N SER A 155 19.93 -4.07 2.71
CA SER A 155 20.62 -2.87 3.19
C SER A 155 22.16 -2.98 3.21
N PRO A 156 22.80 -4.07 3.68
CA PRO A 156 24.25 -4.24 3.62
C PRO A 156 24.78 -4.22 2.19
N TRP A 157 24.07 -4.85 1.27
CA TRP A 157 24.43 -4.83 -0.14
C TRP A 157 24.37 -3.40 -0.71
N LEU A 158 23.31 -2.64 -0.45
CA LEU A 158 23.17 -1.26 -0.91
C LEU A 158 24.21 -0.31 -0.30
N LYS A 159 24.73 -0.60 0.89
CA LYS A 159 25.81 0.19 1.53
C LYS A 159 27.15 0.03 0.83
N GLN A 160 27.40 -1.11 0.21
CA GLN A 160 28.72 -1.50 -0.32
C GLN A 160 28.75 -1.60 -1.84
N THR A 161 27.59 -1.64 -2.48
CA THR A 161 27.49 -1.87 -3.93
C THR A 161 27.88 -0.63 -4.73
N SER A 162 28.39 -0.86 -5.94
CA SER A 162 28.67 0.22 -6.88
C SER A 162 27.42 0.62 -7.68
N GLN A 163 27.40 1.84 -8.20
CA GLN A 163 26.33 2.28 -9.10
C GLN A 163 26.11 1.32 -10.29
N LYS A 164 27.20 0.72 -10.84
CA LYS A 164 27.11 -0.23 -11.96
C LYS A 164 26.41 -1.51 -11.53
N ALA A 165 26.67 -2.01 -10.33
CA ALA A 165 26.03 -3.22 -9.82
C ALA A 165 24.54 -3.00 -9.50
N GLU A 166 24.17 -1.84 -8.96
CA GLU A 166 22.76 -1.49 -8.81
C GLU A 166 22.05 -1.39 -10.17
N LEU A 167 22.69 -0.76 -11.15
CA LEU A 167 22.15 -0.67 -12.51
C LEU A 167 22.00 -2.04 -13.17
N ALA A 168 22.97 -2.93 -12.99
CA ALA A 168 22.89 -4.30 -13.47
C ALA A 168 21.71 -5.06 -12.85
N PHE A 169 21.53 -4.94 -11.53
CA PHE A 169 20.36 -5.50 -10.84
C PHE A 169 19.04 -4.96 -11.41
N LEU A 170 18.94 -3.64 -11.56
CA LEU A 170 17.74 -2.98 -12.11
C LEU A 170 17.47 -3.42 -13.55
N THR A 171 18.52 -3.64 -14.34
CA THR A 171 18.39 -4.12 -15.72
C THR A 171 17.83 -5.55 -15.74
N VAL A 172 18.38 -6.46 -14.93
CA VAL A 172 17.88 -7.84 -14.81
C VAL A 172 16.43 -7.84 -14.34
N TRP A 173 16.12 -7.06 -13.31
CA TRP A 173 14.75 -6.92 -12.83
C TRP A 173 13.80 -6.39 -13.90
N PHE A 174 14.17 -5.33 -14.62
CA PHE A 174 13.35 -4.76 -15.69
C PHE A 174 13.16 -5.76 -16.86
N VAL A 175 14.20 -6.48 -17.25
CA VAL A 175 14.10 -7.52 -18.28
C VAL A 175 13.19 -8.66 -17.82
N SER A 176 13.32 -9.11 -16.56
CA SER A 176 12.45 -10.16 -16.03
C SER A 176 10.98 -9.73 -15.95
N SER A 177 10.71 -8.45 -15.86
CA SER A 177 9.33 -7.91 -15.87
C SER A 177 8.60 -8.07 -17.21
N LEU A 178 9.33 -8.46 -18.28
CA LEU A 178 8.74 -8.81 -19.59
C LEU A 178 8.15 -10.23 -19.63
N PHE A 179 8.48 -11.10 -18.68
CA PHE A 179 8.06 -12.50 -18.71
C PHE A 179 6.56 -12.72 -18.83
N PRO A 180 5.66 -11.97 -18.17
CA PRO A 180 4.23 -12.11 -18.39
C PRO A 180 3.81 -11.93 -19.84
N TYR A 181 4.43 -10.97 -20.55
CA TYR A 181 4.14 -10.72 -21.96
C TYR A 181 4.72 -11.81 -22.88
N LEU A 182 5.93 -12.29 -22.59
CA LEU A 182 6.54 -13.38 -23.35
C LEU A 182 5.71 -14.66 -23.21
N LYS A 183 5.17 -14.95 -22.02
CA LYS A 183 4.27 -16.08 -21.79
C LYS A 183 2.99 -15.94 -22.65
N GLU A 184 2.44 -14.76 -22.74
CA GLU A 184 1.19 -14.49 -23.48
C GLU A 184 1.35 -14.67 -25.00
N ILE A 185 2.50 -14.29 -25.59
CA ILE A 185 2.75 -14.40 -27.02
C ILE A 185 3.17 -15.83 -27.48
N GLY A 186 2.95 -16.84 -26.65
CA GLY A 186 3.18 -18.24 -27.02
C GLY A 186 4.53 -18.80 -26.60
N ALA A 187 5.31 -18.08 -25.79
CA ALA A 187 6.54 -18.59 -25.20
C ALA A 187 6.30 -19.34 -23.87
N GLY A 188 5.06 -19.75 -23.59
CA GLY A 188 4.68 -20.38 -22.33
C GLY A 188 5.49 -21.62 -21.96
N ASP A 189 5.83 -22.42 -22.95
CA ASP A 189 6.62 -23.66 -22.76
C ASP A 189 8.10 -23.42 -22.41
N LEU A 190 8.59 -22.18 -22.63
CA LEU A 190 9.96 -21.79 -22.25
C LEU A 190 10.09 -21.46 -20.76
N PHE A 191 8.97 -21.19 -20.06
CA PHE A 191 8.93 -20.73 -18.67
C PHE A 191 8.25 -21.77 -17.79
N GLY A 192 8.69 -23.03 -17.83
CA GLY A 192 8.19 -24.08 -16.96
C GLY A 192 8.46 -23.76 -15.49
N GLU A 193 7.45 -23.94 -14.64
CA GLU A 193 7.62 -23.84 -13.19
C GLU A 193 8.23 -25.11 -12.64
N CYS A 194 9.24 -24.96 -11.76
CA CYS A 194 9.78 -26.09 -11.03
C CYS A 194 8.79 -26.49 -9.92
N TYR A 195 8.39 -27.76 -9.88
CA TYR A 195 7.43 -28.28 -8.91
C TYR A 195 7.89 -28.12 -7.44
N TRP A 196 9.20 -28.03 -7.16
CA TRP A 196 9.70 -27.76 -5.80
C TRP A 196 9.51 -26.33 -5.33
N ASN A 197 9.05 -25.42 -6.17
CA ASN A 197 8.58 -24.08 -5.77
C ASN A 197 7.06 -23.94 -5.91
N GLU A 198 6.32 -25.03 -5.72
CA GLU A 198 4.86 -25.09 -5.84
C GLU A 198 4.16 -24.07 -4.94
N PHE A 199 4.70 -23.82 -3.75
CA PHE A 199 4.16 -22.85 -2.80
C PHE A 199 4.62 -21.41 -3.02
N HIS A 200 5.34 -21.13 -4.11
CA HIS A 200 5.78 -19.79 -4.50
C HIS A 200 6.49 -19.01 -3.39
N SER A 201 7.42 -19.65 -2.69
CA SER A 201 8.19 -19.02 -1.61
C SER A 201 8.81 -17.71 -2.07
N PHE A 202 8.63 -16.64 -1.28
CA PHE A 202 9.01 -15.25 -1.59
C PHE A 202 8.29 -14.61 -2.80
N TRP A 203 7.44 -15.33 -3.51
CA TRP A 203 6.80 -14.83 -4.72
C TRP A 203 5.96 -13.58 -4.48
N TYR A 204 5.25 -13.53 -3.35
CA TYR A 204 4.28 -12.48 -3.03
C TYR A 204 4.87 -11.06 -3.07
N PHE A 205 6.14 -10.89 -2.73
CA PHE A 205 6.81 -9.59 -2.71
C PHE A 205 8.06 -9.50 -3.58
N SER A 206 8.56 -10.60 -4.12
CA SER A 206 9.87 -10.65 -4.80
C SER A 206 9.96 -9.70 -6.00
N GLY A 207 8.92 -9.62 -6.80
CA GLY A 207 8.86 -8.68 -7.93
C GLY A 207 8.94 -7.21 -7.54
N PHE A 208 8.49 -6.87 -6.33
CA PHE A 208 8.51 -5.51 -5.81
C PHE A 208 9.86 -5.06 -5.25
N ILE A 209 10.80 -5.98 -5.02
CA ILE A 209 12.16 -5.67 -4.52
C ILE A 209 12.86 -4.66 -5.44
N GLY A 210 12.65 -4.76 -6.75
CA GLY A 210 13.21 -3.82 -7.71
C GLY A 210 12.82 -2.37 -7.46
N TYR A 211 11.61 -2.11 -6.99
CA TYR A 211 11.20 -0.74 -6.61
C TYR A 211 11.96 -0.20 -5.40
N LEU A 212 12.40 -1.07 -4.47
CA LEU A 212 13.24 -0.68 -3.35
C LEU A 212 14.60 -0.18 -3.86
N VAL A 213 15.23 -0.96 -4.75
CA VAL A 213 16.52 -0.63 -5.35
C VAL A 213 16.40 0.59 -6.26
N LEU A 214 15.32 0.68 -7.07
CA LEU A 214 15.07 1.82 -7.96
C LEU A 214 14.98 3.14 -7.17
N ALA A 215 14.27 3.15 -6.06
CA ALA A 215 14.17 4.34 -5.23
C ALA A 215 15.52 4.74 -4.60
N HIS A 216 16.32 3.75 -4.16
CA HIS A 216 17.67 3.96 -3.67
C HIS A 216 18.57 4.52 -4.78
N TYR A 217 18.54 3.93 -5.98
CA TYR A 217 19.29 4.40 -7.15
C TYR A 217 18.94 5.85 -7.52
N ILE A 218 17.65 6.20 -7.55
CA ILE A 218 17.20 7.57 -7.82
C ILE A 218 17.72 8.55 -6.77
N ARG A 219 17.79 8.14 -5.51
CA ARG A 219 18.25 8.98 -4.41
C ARG A 219 19.74 9.27 -4.50
N HIS A 220 20.53 8.25 -4.79
CA HIS A 220 21.99 8.31 -4.66
C HIS A 220 22.71 8.60 -5.98
N HIS A 221 22.10 8.27 -7.12
CA HIS A 221 22.78 8.35 -8.42
C HIS A 221 22.11 9.27 -9.45
N LEU A 222 20.80 9.55 -9.34
CA LEU A 222 20.10 10.41 -10.30
C LEU A 222 19.98 11.85 -9.79
N HIS A 223 21.02 12.65 -10.02
CA HIS A 223 21.07 14.08 -9.67
C HIS A 223 20.70 14.98 -10.86
N TRP A 224 19.54 14.70 -11.50
CA TRP A 224 19.07 15.47 -12.64
C TRP A 224 18.50 16.83 -12.20
N ASN A 225 18.63 17.82 -13.07
CA ASN A 225 17.95 19.10 -12.90
C ASN A 225 16.42 18.94 -13.06
N ALA A 226 15.65 19.93 -12.64
CA ALA A 226 14.19 19.87 -12.66
C ALA A 226 13.63 19.68 -14.08
N SER A 227 14.19 20.35 -15.08
CA SER A 227 13.73 20.24 -16.47
C SER A 227 13.91 18.82 -17.01
N ARG A 228 15.11 18.21 -16.83
CA ARG A 228 15.38 16.83 -17.24
C ARG A 228 14.50 15.83 -16.50
N SER A 229 14.33 16.01 -15.18
CA SER A 229 13.47 15.15 -14.37
C SER A 229 12.01 15.20 -14.85
N LEU A 230 11.54 16.40 -15.22
CA LEU A 230 10.18 16.60 -15.71
C LEU A 230 9.98 16.02 -17.10
N SER A 231 10.88 16.34 -18.05
CA SER A 231 10.74 15.88 -19.45
C SER A 231 10.90 14.35 -19.58
N VAL A 232 11.95 13.76 -18.97
CA VAL A 232 12.14 12.31 -19.01
C VAL A 232 11.04 11.62 -18.21
N GLY A 233 10.65 12.17 -17.05
CA GLY A 233 9.54 11.64 -16.26
C GLY A 233 8.23 11.62 -17.03
N LEU A 234 7.90 12.69 -17.74
CA LEU A 234 6.69 12.77 -18.56
C LEU A 234 6.73 11.78 -19.73
N ILE A 235 7.85 11.66 -20.43
CA ILE A 235 7.99 10.70 -21.53
C ILE A 235 7.81 9.27 -21.01
N CYS A 236 8.49 8.90 -19.92
CA CYS A 236 8.34 7.58 -19.31
C CYS A 236 6.90 7.30 -18.88
N PHE A 237 6.23 8.29 -18.28
CA PHE A 237 4.82 8.16 -17.91
C PHE A 237 3.92 7.94 -19.13
N LEU A 238 4.04 8.77 -20.17
CA LEU A 238 3.19 8.69 -21.36
C LEU A 238 3.40 7.39 -22.14
N VAL A 239 4.65 6.95 -22.29
CA VAL A 239 4.96 5.67 -22.96
C VAL A 239 4.41 4.51 -22.12
N GLY A 240 4.70 4.47 -20.84
CA GLY A 240 4.18 3.43 -19.95
C GLY A 240 2.65 3.41 -19.94
N TYR A 241 2.02 4.58 -19.85
CA TYR A 241 0.56 4.73 -19.88
C TYR A 241 -0.06 4.22 -21.19
N ALA A 242 0.50 4.57 -22.33
CA ALA A 242 -0.01 4.09 -23.61
C ALA A 242 0.10 2.55 -23.73
N VAL A 243 1.22 1.97 -23.29
CA VAL A 243 1.42 0.50 -23.25
C VAL A 243 0.54 -0.16 -22.20
N THR A 244 0.03 0.58 -21.23
CA THR A 244 -0.91 0.07 -20.21
C THR A 244 -2.36 0.14 -20.72
N ALA A 245 -2.79 1.32 -21.16
CA ALA A 245 -4.19 1.58 -21.48
C ALA A 245 -4.64 0.97 -22.82
N ILE A 246 -3.81 1.07 -23.87
CA ILE A 246 -4.19 0.60 -25.20
C ILE A 246 -4.40 -0.92 -25.25
N PRO A 247 -3.44 -1.76 -24.82
CA PRO A 247 -3.68 -3.20 -24.82
C PRO A 247 -4.79 -3.61 -23.86
N PHE A 248 -4.94 -2.98 -22.70
CA PHE A 248 -6.04 -3.26 -21.79
C PHE A 248 -7.39 -3.08 -22.50
N TYR A 249 -7.58 -1.93 -23.17
CA TYR A 249 -8.80 -1.66 -23.93
C TYR A 249 -9.09 -2.76 -24.98
N TYR A 250 -8.08 -3.17 -25.78
CA TYR A 250 -8.28 -4.22 -26.78
C TYR A 250 -8.50 -5.61 -26.15
N ARG A 251 -7.80 -5.96 -25.08
CA ARG A 251 -7.97 -7.23 -24.37
C ARG A 251 -9.36 -7.37 -23.76
N SER A 252 -9.99 -6.27 -23.38
CA SER A 252 -11.35 -6.24 -22.85
C SER A 252 -12.44 -6.70 -23.84
N PHE A 253 -12.12 -6.87 -25.13
CA PHE A 253 -13.00 -7.45 -26.13
C PHE A 253 -12.74 -8.93 -26.40
N THR A 254 -11.59 -9.45 -25.98
CA THR A 254 -11.11 -10.78 -26.39
C THR A 254 -10.98 -11.76 -25.23
N HIS A 255 -11.04 -11.27 -24.00
CA HIS A 255 -10.87 -12.08 -22.80
C HIS A 255 -12.11 -11.94 -21.88
N GLU A 256 -12.46 -13.07 -21.25
CA GLU A 256 -13.65 -13.15 -20.40
C GLU A 256 -13.32 -12.95 -18.91
N MET A 257 -12.09 -13.25 -18.52
CA MET A 257 -11.68 -13.13 -17.11
C MET A 257 -10.93 -11.81 -16.87
N VAL A 258 -11.32 -11.10 -15.81
CA VAL A 258 -10.67 -9.83 -15.40
C VAL A 258 -9.15 -9.97 -15.30
N ARG A 259 -8.63 -11.05 -14.68
CA ARG A 259 -7.19 -11.30 -14.55
C ARG A 259 -6.44 -11.36 -15.88
N GLU A 260 -7.11 -11.78 -16.94
CA GLU A 260 -6.53 -11.87 -18.29
C GLU A 260 -6.53 -10.50 -18.95
N VAL A 261 -7.62 -9.75 -18.82
CA VAL A 261 -7.70 -8.37 -19.31
C VAL A 261 -6.66 -7.49 -18.63
N GLU A 262 -6.42 -7.68 -17.32
CA GLU A 262 -5.51 -6.90 -16.48
C GLU A 262 -4.01 -7.22 -16.68
N LEU A 263 -3.61 -8.04 -17.64
CA LEU A 263 -2.22 -8.39 -17.86
C LEU A 263 -1.28 -7.17 -17.88
N THR A 264 -1.70 -6.10 -18.55
CA THR A 264 -0.91 -4.85 -18.64
C THR A 264 -1.00 -3.97 -17.40
N TRP A 265 -1.82 -4.34 -16.42
CA TRP A 265 -2.01 -3.62 -15.17
C TRP A 265 -1.22 -4.23 -14.01
N LEU A 266 -0.52 -5.33 -14.22
CA LEU A 266 0.29 -5.95 -13.19
C LEU A 266 1.41 -5.00 -12.73
N TYR A 267 1.55 -4.84 -11.42
CA TYR A 267 2.43 -3.85 -10.80
C TYR A 267 3.92 -4.01 -11.14
N CYS A 268 4.35 -5.23 -11.46
CA CYS A 268 5.75 -5.54 -11.79
C CYS A 268 5.98 -5.74 -13.29
N THR A 269 5.17 -5.13 -14.15
CA THR A 269 5.38 -5.11 -15.60
C THR A 269 6.15 -3.86 -16.04
N PRO A 270 6.87 -3.89 -17.16
CA PRO A 270 7.79 -2.82 -17.55
C PRO A 270 7.09 -1.48 -17.80
N ASN A 271 5.85 -1.50 -18.32
CA ASN A 271 5.02 -0.32 -18.54
C ASN A 271 4.65 0.37 -17.22
N VAL A 272 4.23 -0.40 -16.19
CA VAL A 272 3.91 0.15 -14.86
C VAL A 272 5.19 0.63 -14.15
N ILE A 273 6.33 -0.06 -14.34
CA ILE A 273 7.62 0.41 -13.84
C ILE A 273 7.98 1.77 -14.46
N LEU A 274 7.82 1.92 -15.77
CA LEU A 274 8.09 3.19 -16.46
C LEU A 274 7.17 4.31 -16.00
N MET A 275 5.87 4.05 -15.87
CA MET A 275 4.91 5.03 -15.34
C MET A 275 5.28 5.48 -13.94
N THR A 276 5.57 4.53 -13.07
CA THR A 276 5.94 4.79 -11.66
C THR A 276 7.20 5.63 -11.57
N PHE A 277 8.26 5.24 -12.33
CA PHE A 277 9.47 6.02 -12.44
C PHE A 277 9.18 7.45 -12.95
N GLY A 278 8.33 7.56 -13.97
CA GLY A 278 7.93 8.85 -14.55
C GLY A 278 7.29 9.77 -13.52
N VAL A 279 6.27 9.30 -12.82
CA VAL A 279 5.58 10.06 -11.76
C VAL A 279 6.54 10.44 -10.63
N PHE A 280 7.40 9.50 -10.20
CA PHE A 280 8.37 9.75 -9.15
C PHE A 280 9.35 10.86 -9.54
N MET A 281 9.88 10.84 -10.76
CA MET A 281 10.82 11.85 -11.26
C MET A 281 10.16 13.20 -11.46
N MET A 282 8.92 13.26 -11.94
CA MET A 282 8.17 14.51 -12.05
C MET A 282 7.94 15.15 -10.67
N CYS A 283 7.54 14.37 -9.69
CA CYS A 283 7.37 14.88 -8.32
C CYS A 283 8.72 15.29 -7.68
N LYS A 284 9.81 14.57 -7.94
CA LYS A 284 11.16 14.93 -7.48
C LYS A 284 11.64 16.28 -8.04
N ALA A 285 11.14 16.70 -9.20
CA ALA A 285 11.42 18.00 -9.79
C ALA A 285 10.79 19.17 -9.01
N ILE A 286 9.81 18.91 -8.15
CA ILE A 286 9.16 19.95 -7.33
C ILE A 286 10.17 20.52 -6.33
N PRO A 287 10.39 21.85 -6.34
CA PRO A 287 11.31 22.46 -5.40
C PRO A 287 10.93 22.22 -3.94
N ASN A 288 11.92 21.94 -3.10
CA ASN A 288 11.71 21.71 -1.68
C ASN A 288 11.42 23.04 -0.94
N ARG A 289 10.39 23.78 -1.38
CA ARG A 289 9.90 24.99 -0.73
C ARG A 289 9.03 24.62 0.47
N LYS A 290 8.95 25.51 1.47
CA LYS A 290 8.07 25.31 2.63
C LYS A 290 6.67 24.99 2.13
N PRO A 291 6.01 23.93 2.62
CA PRO A 291 4.70 23.54 2.12
C PRO A 291 3.68 24.66 2.30
N VAL A 292 2.95 24.98 1.23
CA VAL A 292 1.87 25.97 1.24
C VAL A 292 0.73 25.48 2.15
N LEU A 293 0.50 24.19 2.19
CA LEU A 293 -0.39 23.54 3.14
C LEU A 293 0.45 23.06 4.33
N ARG A 294 0.30 23.70 5.47
CA ARG A 294 0.64 23.08 6.76
C ARG A 294 -0.39 21.98 6.98
N PRO A 295 -0.05 20.69 6.87
CA PRO A 295 -0.96 19.67 7.39
C PRO A 295 -1.13 20.05 8.86
N ARG A 296 -2.37 20.25 9.28
CA ARG A 296 -2.68 20.22 10.72
C ARG A 296 -2.01 18.95 11.22
N GLN A 297 -1.20 19.07 12.28
CA GLN A 297 -0.60 17.90 12.91
C GLN A 297 -1.69 16.83 12.99
N PRO A 298 -1.40 15.56 12.62
CA PRO A 298 -2.38 14.51 12.83
C PRO A 298 -2.87 14.70 14.26
N PHE A 299 -4.18 14.64 14.44
CA PHE A 299 -4.82 14.75 15.75
C PHE A 299 -4.14 13.69 16.64
N VAL A 300 -3.06 14.10 17.28
CA VAL A 300 -2.46 13.34 18.38
C VAL A 300 -3.51 13.50 19.44
N ALA A 301 -4.30 12.44 19.65
CA ALA A 301 -5.22 12.37 20.78
C ALA A 301 -4.44 12.94 21.98
N PRO A 302 -4.95 13.97 22.64
CA PRO A 302 -4.25 14.58 23.76
C PRO A 302 -3.85 13.42 24.66
N LYS A 303 -2.53 13.27 24.95
CA LYS A 303 -2.08 12.31 25.95
C LYS A 303 -3.00 12.55 27.11
N LEU A 304 -3.84 11.57 27.45
CA LEU A 304 -4.64 11.59 28.67
C LEU A 304 -3.64 11.88 29.79
N ARG A 305 -3.49 13.15 30.14
CA ARG A 305 -2.80 13.55 31.34
C ARG A 305 -3.54 12.78 32.42
N ARG A 306 -2.82 11.94 33.14
CA ARG A 306 -3.36 11.27 34.34
C ARG A 306 -4.09 12.34 35.12
N LEU A 307 -5.41 12.30 35.10
CA LEU A 307 -6.24 13.18 35.91
C LEU A 307 -5.79 13.01 37.35
N PRO A 308 -5.52 14.08 38.09
CA PRO A 308 -5.17 13.97 39.51
C PRO A 308 -6.23 13.14 40.20
N ALA A 309 -5.82 12.27 41.14
CA ALA A 309 -6.68 11.31 41.83
C ALA A 309 -7.95 11.94 42.49
N ALA A 310 -7.95 13.25 42.69
CA ALA A 310 -9.11 14.01 43.16
C ALA A 310 -10.32 13.96 42.22
N HIS A 311 -10.13 13.91 40.90
CA HIS A 311 -11.25 13.89 39.93
C HIS A 311 -11.87 12.50 39.77
N HIS A 312 -11.14 11.44 40.13
CA HIS A 312 -11.66 10.07 40.08
C HIS A 312 -12.79 9.82 41.09
N ARG A 313 -12.74 10.49 42.25
CA ARG A 313 -13.78 10.37 43.29
C ARG A 313 -15.08 11.08 42.90
N THR A 314 -15.03 12.16 42.13
CA THR A 314 -16.20 12.90 41.68
C THR A 314 -16.93 12.12 40.55
N LEU A 315 -16.19 11.48 39.63
CA LEU A 315 -16.80 10.67 38.57
C LEU A 315 -17.50 9.41 39.12
N LEU A 316 -16.91 8.78 40.15
CA LEU A 316 -17.52 7.63 40.83
C LEU A 316 -18.78 7.98 41.62
N ARG A 317 -18.92 9.22 42.07
CA ARG A 317 -20.17 9.70 42.72
C ARG A 317 -21.32 9.96 41.74
N LEU A 318 -20.98 10.33 40.49
CA LEU A 318 -21.99 10.56 39.44
C LEU A 318 -22.49 9.25 38.80
N LEU A 319 -21.76 8.17 38.96
CA LEU A 319 -22.09 6.83 38.39
C LEU A 319 -22.78 5.91 39.42
N ARG A 320 -23.09 6.37 40.65
CA ARG A 320 -23.91 5.59 41.58
C ARG A 320 -25.37 5.63 41.12
N PRO A 321 -25.99 4.46 40.84
CA PRO A 321 -27.43 4.41 40.61
C PRO A 321 -28.14 4.86 41.88
N ALA A 322 -29.16 5.68 41.72
CA ALA A 322 -30.03 6.09 42.80
C ALA A 322 -30.78 4.85 43.38
N GLN A 323 -30.22 4.31 44.45
CA GLN A 323 -30.94 3.35 45.27
C GLN A 323 -31.77 4.11 46.30
N GLY A 324 -33.08 3.87 46.25
CA GLY A 324 -33.98 4.10 47.40
C GLY A 324 -35.03 5.17 47.20
N MET A 325 -36.12 4.85 46.53
CA MET A 325 -37.42 5.28 47.00
C MET A 325 -38.25 4.02 47.28
N GLY A 326 -38.35 3.69 48.56
CA GLY A 326 -39.16 2.60 49.04
C GLY A 326 -40.65 2.94 48.81
N THR A 327 -41.34 2.05 48.15
CA THR A 327 -42.79 2.02 48.10
C THR A 327 -43.32 1.45 49.41
N GLU A 328 -43.85 2.28 50.30
CA GLU A 328 -44.74 1.83 51.39
C GLU A 328 -46.04 1.33 50.78
N ALA A 329 -46.35 0.04 51.02
CA ALA A 329 -47.65 -0.52 50.72
C ALA A 329 -48.67 -0.13 51.81
N PRO A 330 -49.93 0.21 51.49
CA PRO A 330 -50.96 0.57 52.49
C PRO A 330 -51.40 -0.70 53.22
N ARG A 331 -51.45 -0.64 54.55
CA ARG A 331 -52.06 -1.63 55.40
C ARG A 331 -53.56 -1.56 55.23
N SER A 332 -54.20 -2.63 54.83
CA SER A 332 -55.66 -2.79 54.95
C SER A 332 -56.03 -3.18 56.36
N SER A 333 -56.85 -2.33 56.95
CA SER A 333 -57.62 -2.60 58.19
C SER A 333 -58.88 -3.42 57.85
N SER A 334 -59.05 -4.49 58.52
CA SER A 334 -60.22 -5.12 59.14
C SER A 334 -60.11 -6.62 59.17
#